data_f65c14e6ebd3634b001d3f8ddeff820a
#
_entry.id   f65c14e6ebd3634b001d3f8ddeff820a
#
_cell.length_a   1.000
_cell.length_b   1.000
_cell.length_c   1.000
_cell.angle_alpha   90.00
_cell.angle_beta   90.00
_cell.angle_gamma   90.00
#
_symmetry.space_group_name_H-M   'P 1'
#
loop_
_entity.id
_entity.type
_entity.pdbx_description
1 polymer ?
#
loop_
_entity_poly.entity_id
_entity_poly.type
_entity_poly.pdbx_seq_one_letter_code
_entity_poly.pdbx_strand_id
1 'polypeptide(L)'
;LFRSGEGRPFASIVRVATSDPAALAPADDLGRYLVYSRTMRSHPHNWTGPNPTPGLVAAFGMVRRDGMTHAQSDAHWRDVHAPLALRIHIGMWAYTQCSVVERFSGEDYDGIALCGFGSEDDLRLRFFDGPEGQQAIRDDVASFADTSRSPRRVLCQEWTFR
;
A
#
# COMPACT_ATOMS: atom_id res chain seq x y z
N LEU A 1 1.35 -19.58 4.06
CA LEU A 1 1.99 -19.07 2.82
C LEU A 1 1.00 -18.17 2.11
N PHE A 2 1.28 -16.89 2.07
CA PHE A 2 0.54 -15.99 1.19
C PHE A 2 1.10 -16.15 -0.21
N ARG A 3 0.78 -17.26 -0.86
CA ARG A 3 0.98 -17.35 -2.30
C ARG A 3 0.06 -16.30 -2.91
N SER A 4 0.64 -15.29 -3.55
CA SER A 4 -0.07 -14.61 -4.61
C SER A 4 -0.49 -15.72 -5.56
N GLY A 5 -1.81 -15.98 -5.67
CA GLY A 5 -2.34 -16.96 -6.62
C GLY A 5 -1.90 -16.61 -8.04
N GLU A 6 -2.23 -17.46 -8.99
CA GLU A 6 -2.15 -17.12 -10.42
C GLU A 6 -2.73 -15.73 -10.60
N GLY A 7 -1.95 -14.81 -11.19
CA GLY A 7 -2.32 -13.40 -11.31
C GLY A 7 -1.81 -12.51 -10.17
N ARG A 8 -0.50 -12.52 -9.91
CA ARG A 8 0.11 -11.43 -9.12
C ARG A 8 -0.19 -10.11 -9.81
N PRO A 9 -0.75 -9.10 -9.11
CA PRO A 9 -1.05 -7.82 -9.75
C PRO A 9 0.22 -7.12 -10.24
N PHE A 10 1.37 -7.42 -9.62
CA PHE A 10 2.70 -6.92 -10.03
C PHE A 10 3.81 -7.78 -9.41
N ALA A 11 4.97 -7.81 -10.06
CA ALA A 11 6.16 -8.52 -9.60
C ALA A 11 7.06 -7.63 -8.73
N SER A 12 7.08 -6.33 -9.00
CA SER A 12 7.87 -5.33 -8.28
C SER A 12 7.19 -3.97 -8.30
N ILE A 13 7.54 -3.12 -7.32
CA ILE A 13 7.15 -1.71 -7.26
C ILE A 13 8.45 -0.92 -7.17
N VAL A 14 8.62 0.05 -8.08
CA VAL A 14 9.70 1.03 -8.02
C VAL A 14 9.09 2.39 -7.73
N ARG A 15 9.56 3.04 -6.66
CA ARG A 15 9.19 4.42 -6.32
C ARG A 15 10.37 5.34 -6.61
N VAL A 16 10.13 6.36 -7.38
CA VAL A 16 11.15 7.36 -7.74
C VAL A 16 10.62 8.75 -7.37
N ALA A 17 11.44 9.53 -6.67
CA ALA A 17 11.19 10.96 -6.54
C ALA A 17 11.80 11.65 -7.77
N THR A 18 10.98 12.34 -8.56
CA THR A 18 11.41 13.03 -9.76
C THR A 18 10.69 14.37 -9.90
N SER A 19 11.38 15.36 -10.44
CA SER A 19 10.78 16.62 -10.87
C SER A 19 10.17 16.57 -12.27
N ASP A 20 10.48 15.49 -13.02
CA ASP A 20 9.93 15.24 -14.36
C ASP A 20 9.41 13.81 -14.48
N PRO A 21 8.10 13.58 -14.21
CA PRO A 21 7.47 12.28 -14.36
C PRO A 21 7.52 11.72 -15.78
N ALA A 22 7.62 12.59 -16.81
CA ALA A 22 7.68 12.18 -18.20
C ALA A 22 9.03 11.55 -18.57
N ALA A 23 10.08 11.82 -17.81
CA ALA A 23 11.41 11.22 -18.01
C ALA A 23 11.46 9.72 -17.64
N LEU A 24 10.46 9.19 -16.97
CA LEU A 24 10.35 7.76 -16.72
C LEU A 24 9.96 7.05 -18.01
N ALA A 25 10.89 6.31 -18.59
CA ALA A 25 10.70 5.64 -19.88
C ALA A 25 9.42 4.81 -19.91
N PRO A 26 8.63 4.90 -21.00
CA PRO A 26 7.47 4.06 -21.17
C PRO A 26 7.91 2.60 -21.32
N ALA A 27 7.25 1.68 -20.61
CA ALA A 27 7.33 0.26 -20.83
C ALA A 27 5.88 -0.25 -20.89
N ASP A 28 5.55 -0.96 -21.95
CA ASP A 28 4.17 -1.32 -22.31
C ASP A 28 3.52 -2.27 -21.31
N ASP A 29 4.32 -2.97 -20.50
CA ASP A 29 3.90 -3.94 -19.50
C ASP A 29 3.93 -3.40 -18.05
N LEU A 30 4.24 -2.11 -17.85
CA LEU A 30 4.31 -1.50 -16.54
C LEU A 30 3.13 -0.57 -16.26
N GLY A 31 2.56 -0.72 -15.07
CA GLY A 31 1.69 0.31 -14.50
C GLY A 31 2.54 1.52 -14.07
N ARG A 32 2.18 2.72 -14.54
CA ARG A 32 2.84 3.98 -14.19
C ARG A 32 1.84 4.95 -13.60
N TYR A 33 2.18 5.45 -12.45
CA TYR A 33 1.31 6.33 -11.67
C TYR A 33 2.12 7.49 -11.11
N LEU A 34 1.58 8.69 -11.24
CA LEU A 34 1.99 9.81 -10.41
C LEU A 34 1.24 9.70 -9.09
N VAL A 35 1.96 9.68 -7.98
CA VAL A 35 1.36 9.52 -6.65
C VAL A 35 1.75 10.66 -5.72
N TYR A 36 0.82 11.03 -4.86
CA TYR A 36 1.14 11.79 -3.65
C TYR A 36 1.41 10.80 -2.51
N SER A 37 2.64 10.77 -2.03
CA SER A 37 3.08 9.84 -0.99
C SER A 37 2.96 10.46 0.40
N ARG A 38 2.27 9.79 1.31
CA ARG A 38 2.08 10.18 2.70
C ARG A 38 2.64 9.11 3.63
N THR A 39 3.58 9.49 4.49
CA THR A 39 4.08 8.60 5.54
C THR A 39 3.21 8.76 6.78
N MET A 40 2.37 7.76 7.04
CA MET A 40 1.46 7.72 8.20
C MET A 40 2.17 7.19 9.46
N ARG A 41 3.14 6.29 9.27
CA ARG A 41 4.07 5.81 10.30
C ARG A 41 5.43 5.58 9.66
N SER A 42 6.45 6.24 10.17
CA SER A 42 7.83 6.06 9.68
C SER A 42 8.39 4.71 10.12
N HIS A 43 9.24 4.13 9.27
CA HIS A 43 10.01 2.96 9.63
C HIS A 43 10.86 3.24 10.90
N PRO A 44 10.93 2.33 11.87
CA PRO A 44 11.64 2.56 13.13
C PRO A 44 13.15 2.72 12.98
N HIS A 45 13.70 2.26 11.86
CA HIS A 45 15.12 2.35 11.57
C HIS A 45 15.37 3.12 10.26
N ASN A 46 16.36 4.01 10.28
CA ASN A 46 16.89 4.59 9.05
C ASN A 46 17.80 3.55 8.39
N TRP A 47 17.35 2.99 7.28
CA TRP A 47 18.10 2.00 6.52
C TRP A 47 18.54 2.59 5.19
N THR A 48 19.83 2.58 4.94
CA THR A 48 20.42 2.95 3.65
C THR A 48 21.64 2.08 3.44
N GLY A 49 21.61 1.30 2.40
CA GLY A 49 22.73 0.40 2.10
C GLY A 49 22.40 -0.58 0.98
N PRO A 50 23.36 -1.41 0.60
CA PRO A 50 23.20 -2.37 -0.49
C PRO A 50 22.29 -3.55 -0.14
N ASN A 51 21.98 -3.72 1.15
CA ASN A 51 21.10 -4.79 1.63
C ASN A 51 19.64 -4.35 1.66
N PRO A 52 18.68 -5.28 1.62
CA PRO A 52 17.27 -4.94 1.79
C PRO A 52 17.00 -4.31 3.16
N THR A 53 16.01 -3.45 3.19
CA THR A 53 15.44 -2.94 4.45
C THR A 53 14.99 -4.13 5.32
N PRO A 54 15.32 -4.17 6.62
CA PRO A 54 14.86 -5.24 7.50
C PRO A 54 13.35 -5.40 7.49
N GLY A 55 12.89 -6.65 7.60
CA GLY A 55 11.47 -6.98 7.57
C GLY A 55 10.91 -7.18 6.17
N LEU A 56 9.64 -6.92 6.01
CA LEU A 56 8.93 -7.07 4.75
C LEU A 56 7.89 -5.95 4.58
N VAL A 57 7.49 -5.71 3.34
CA VAL A 57 6.42 -4.78 2.99
C VAL A 57 5.27 -5.55 2.36
N ALA A 58 4.07 -5.39 2.90
CA ALA A 58 2.84 -5.81 2.25
C ALA A 58 2.28 -4.63 1.44
N ALA A 59 2.19 -4.79 0.14
CA ALA A 59 1.64 -3.79 -0.77
C ALA A 59 0.20 -4.15 -1.14
N PHE A 60 -0.70 -3.18 -1.00
CA PHE A 60 -2.13 -3.32 -1.29
C PHE A 60 -2.52 -2.29 -2.34
N GLY A 61 -2.96 -2.74 -3.52
CA GLY A 61 -3.66 -1.86 -4.46
C GLY A 61 -5.06 -1.55 -3.93
N MET A 62 -5.54 -0.35 -4.16
CA MET A 62 -6.85 0.10 -3.74
C MET A 62 -7.59 0.72 -4.92
N VAL A 63 -8.81 0.26 -5.14
CA VAL A 63 -9.79 0.86 -6.04
C VAL A 63 -10.88 1.47 -5.17
N ARG A 64 -11.27 2.70 -5.43
CA ARG A 64 -12.33 3.37 -4.66
C ARG A 64 -13.68 2.68 -4.83
N ARG A 65 -14.53 2.82 -3.85
CA ARG A 65 -15.91 2.34 -3.90
C ARG A 65 -16.70 3.10 -4.98
N ASP A 66 -17.54 2.38 -5.69
CA ASP A 66 -18.46 2.98 -6.66
C ASP A 66 -19.34 4.06 -6.02
N GLY A 67 -19.56 5.14 -6.74
CA GLY A 67 -20.29 6.31 -6.26
C GLY A 67 -19.47 7.33 -5.46
N MET A 68 -18.21 7.01 -5.11
CA MET A 68 -17.30 7.98 -4.51
C MET A 68 -16.40 8.64 -5.57
N THR A 69 -16.12 9.92 -5.37
CA THR A 69 -15.02 10.57 -6.09
C THR A 69 -13.68 10.12 -5.50
N HIS A 70 -12.60 10.25 -6.29
CA HIS A 70 -11.25 9.99 -5.79
C HIS A 70 -10.94 10.82 -4.53
N ALA A 71 -11.28 12.10 -4.53
CA ALA A 71 -11.06 12.98 -3.38
C ALA A 71 -11.80 12.52 -2.11
N GLN A 72 -13.04 12.02 -2.23
CA GLN A 72 -13.80 11.49 -1.10
C GLN A 72 -13.17 10.22 -0.53
N SER A 73 -12.79 9.28 -1.40
CA SER A 73 -12.14 8.04 -1.01
C SER A 73 -10.76 8.31 -0.38
N ASP A 74 -9.96 9.21 -0.98
CA ASP A 74 -8.65 9.60 -0.47
C ASP A 74 -8.73 10.30 0.89
N ALA A 75 -9.70 11.19 1.08
CA ALA A 75 -9.92 11.86 2.37
C ALA A 75 -10.30 10.84 3.45
N HIS A 76 -11.22 9.89 3.16
CA HIS A 76 -11.58 8.83 4.09
C HIS A 76 -10.36 7.95 4.42
N TRP A 77 -9.61 7.55 3.41
CA TRP A 77 -8.40 6.73 3.58
C TRP A 77 -7.36 7.41 4.47
N ARG A 78 -7.16 8.72 4.29
CA ARG A 78 -6.22 9.52 5.08
C ARG A 78 -6.71 9.79 6.50
N ASP A 79 -7.95 10.27 6.64
CA ASP A 79 -8.43 10.91 7.87
C ASP A 79 -9.17 9.93 8.80
N VAL A 80 -9.73 8.84 8.26
CA VAL A 80 -10.52 7.86 9.00
C VAL A 80 -9.78 6.53 9.07
N HIS A 81 -9.48 5.94 7.91
CA HIS A 81 -8.85 4.62 7.86
C HIS A 81 -7.44 4.60 8.45
N ALA A 82 -6.59 5.58 8.14
CA ALA A 82 -5.21 5.54 8.59
C ALA A 82 -5.09 5.58 10.13
N PRO A 83 -5.80 6.46 10.87
CA PRO A 83 -5.81 6.41 12.33
C PRO A 83 -6.34 5.07 12.89
N LEU A 84 -7.38 4.51 12.28
CA LEU A 84 -7.93 3.21 12.64
C LEU A 84 -6.90 2.09 12.43
N ALA A 85 -6.29 2.03 11.25
CA ALA A 85 -5.27 1.06 10.87
C ALA A 85 -4.05 1.12 11.79
N LEU A 86 -3.57 2.32 12.12
CA LEU A 86 -2.44 2.52 13.03
C LEU A 86 -2.70 2.03 14.45
N ARG A 87 -3.95 2.01 14.88
CA ARG A 87 -4.36 1.48 16.19
C ARG A 87 -4.47 -0.04 16.17
N ILE A 88 -5.11 -0.59 15.13
CA ILE A 88 -5.50 -2.00 15.07
C ILE A 88 -4.37 -2.89 14.54
N HIS A 89 -3.57 -2.44 13.59
CA HIS A 89 -2.48 -3.23 13.02
C HIS A 89 -1.25 -3.18 13.94
N ILE A 90 -1.31 -3.91 15.05
CA ILE A 90 -0.31 -3.85 16.13
C ILE A 90 1.08 -4.37 15.74
N GLY A 91 1.17 -5.21 14.71
CA GLY A 91 2.43 -5.68 14.13
C GLY A 91 3.01 -4.76 13.04
N MET A 92 2.24 -3.78 12.56
CA MET A 92 2.65 -2.87 11.50
C MET A 92 3.55 -1.76 12.07
N TRP A 93 4.80 -1.71 11.66
CA TRP A 93 5.79 -0.74 12.14
C TRP A 93 6.03 0.44 11.18
N ALA A 94 5.64 0.32 9.92
CA ALA A 94 5.70 1.40 8.94
C ALA A 94 4.45 1.42 8.06
N TYR A 95 3.99 2.61 7.70
CA TYR A 95 2.82 2.76 6.83
C TYR A 95 2.96 3.96 5.93
N THR A 96 2.89 3.71 4.62
CA THR A 96 2.88 4.76 3.58
C THR A 96 1.65 4.58 2.70
N GLN A 97 0.95 5.68 2.44
CA GLN A 97 -0.12 5.77 1.47
C GLN A 97 0.40 6.46 0.21
N CYS A 98 0.30 5.82 -0.93
CA CYS A 98 0.56 6.39 -2.24
C CYS A 98 -0.79 6.64 -2.93
N SER A 99 -1.32 7.86 -2.81
CA SER A 99 -2.57 8.28 -3.46
C SER A 99 -2.29 8.59 -4.92
N VAL A 100 -3.02 7.97 -5.85
CA VAL A 100 -2.81 8.16 -7.28
C VAL A 100 -3.38 9.51 -7.72
N VAL A 101 -2.52 10.39 -8.21
CA VAL A 101 -2.90 11.69 -8.77
C VAL A 101 -3.19 11.57 -10.25
N GLU A 102 -2.38 10.80 -10.96
CA GLU A 102 -2.52 10.56 -12.39
C GLU A 102 -2.05 9.14 -12.73
N ARG A 103 -2.81 8.46 -13.58
CA ARG A 103 -2.46 7.18 -14.15
C ARG A 103 -2.04 7.36 -15.60
N PHE A 104 -0.79 7.04 -15.91
CA PHE A 104 -0.28 7.04 -17.28
C PHE A 104 -0.52 5.70 -17.97
N SER A 105 -0.43 4.59 -17.24
CA SER A 105 -0.70 3.22 -17.72
C SER A 105 -0.99 2.27 -16.56
N GLY A 106 -1.48 1.07 -16.88
CA GLY A 106 -1.73 0.00 -15.90
C GLY A 106 -3.16 -0.03 -15.38
N GLU A 107 -3.36 -0.78 -14.29
CA GLU A 107 -4.65 -0.98 -13.65
C GLU A 107 -5.21 0.30 -13.02
N ASP A 108 -6.54 0.37 -12.89
CA ASP A 108 -7.25 1.56 -12.39
C ASP A 108 -7.21 1.67 -10.87
N TYR A 109 -6.00 1.75 -10.30
CA TYR A 109 -5.83 1.98 -8.87
C TYR A 109 -6.03 3.45 -8.52
N ASP A 110 -6.72 3.70 -7.40
CA ASP A 110 -6.82 5.00 -6.75
C ASP A 110 -5.72 5.21 -5.72
N GLY A 111 -5.12 4.12 -5.23
CA GLY A 111 -4.03 4.19 -4.29
C GLY A 111 -3.29 2.88 -4.11
N ILE A 112 -2.11 2.97 -3.50
CA ILE A 112 -1.30 1.82 -3.10
C ILE A 112 -0.86 2.04 -1.66
N ALA A 113 -1.26 1.13 -0.76
CA ALA A 113 -0.77 1.10 0.61
C ALA A 113 0.50 0.25 0.70
N LEU A 114 1.51 0.76 1.39
CA LEU A 114 2.74 0.05 1.72
C LEU A 114 2.82 -0.11 3.24
N CYS A 115 2.63 -1.32 3.72
CA CYS A 115 2.59 -1.66 5.14
C CYS A 115 3.83 -2.48 5.49
N GLY A 116 4.73 -1.90 6.30
CA GLY A 116 5.96 -2.57 6.76
C GLY A 116 5.73 -3.37 8.04
N PHE A 117 6.40 -4.52 8.12
CA PHE A 117 6.36 -5.44 9.27
C PHE A 117 7.77 -5.94 9.58
N GLY A 118 8.07 -6.18 10.85
CA GLY A 118 9.37 -6.69 11.29
C GLY A 118 9.64 -8.11 10.86
N SER A 119 8.59 -8.89 10.72
CA SER A 119 8.65 -10.31 10.36
C SER A 119 7.36 -10.76 9.67
N GLU A 120 7.40 -11.94 9.08
CA GLU A 120 6.19 -12.58 8.54
C GLU A 120 5.20 -12.93 9.66
N ASP A 121 5.70 -13.27 10.85
CA ASP A 121 4.85 -13.53 12.01
C ASP A 121 4.13 -12.28 12.50
N ASP A 122 4.75 -11.11 12.47
CA ASP A 122 4.06 -9.85 12.75
C ASP A 122 2.91 -9.60 11.77
N LEU A 123 3.12 -9.89 10.49
CA LEU A 123 2.06 -9.78 9.50
C LEU A 123 0.96 -10.84 9.69
N ARG A 124 1.30 -12.06 10.08
CA ARG A 124 0.34 -13.17 10.15
C ARG A 124 -0.46 -13.19 11.44
N LEU A 125 0.22 -12.92 12.57
CA LEU A 125 -0.33 -13.13 13.91
C LEU A 125 -0.73 -11.81 14.57
N ARG A 126 -0.16 -10.68 14.11
CA ARG A 126 -0.32 -9.37 14.70
C ARG A 126 -0.81 -8.32 13.69
N PHE A 127 -1.37 -8.76 12.55
CA PHE A 127 -1.97 -7.83 11.59
C PHE A 127 -3.20 -7.14 12.20
N PHE A 128 -3.93 -7.82 13.07
CA PHE A 128 -5.02 -7.24 13.83
C PHE A 128 -4.76 -7.42 15.33
N ASP A 129 -5.31 -6.53 16.14
CA ASP A 129 -5.30 -6.60 17.60
C ASP A 129 -6.31 -7.64 18.15
N GLY A 130 -7.21 -8.14 17.31
CA GLY A 130 -8.19 -9.16 17.62
C GLY A 130 -9.31 -9.25 16.59
N PRO A 131 -10.30 -10.13 16.81
CA PRO A 131 -11.43 -10.32 15.89
C PRO A 131 -12.27 -9.04 15.70
N GLU A 132 -12.46 -8.25 16.75
CA GLU A 132 -13.22 -7.01 16.71
C GLU A 132 -12.51 -5.96 15.86
N GLY A 133 -11.18 -5.81 16.02
CA GLY A 133 -10.40 -4.92 15.18
C GLY A 133 -10.36 -5.40 13.73
N GLN A 134 -10.29 -6.70 13.49
CA GLN A 134 -10.39 -7.24 12.14
C GLN A 134 -11.73 -6.89 11.48
N GLN A 135 -12.83 -6.98 12.22
CA GLN A 135 -14.15 -6.61 11.70
C GLN A 135 -14.25 -5.10 11.45
N ALA A 136 -13.77 -4.28 12.39
CA ALA A 136 -13.77 -2.84 12.24
C ALA A 136 -13.00 -2.38 10.98
N ILE A 137 -11.84 -2.98 10.70
CA ILE A 137 -11.07 -2.69 9.47
C ILE A 137 -11.84 -3.12 8.22
N ARG A 138 -12.50 -4.28 8.23
CA ARG A 138 -13.29 -4.74 7.07
C ARG A 138 -14.44 -3.78 6.76
N ASP A 139 -15.17 -3.38 7.78
CA ASP A 139 -16.33 -2.49 7.64
C ASP A 139 -15.88 -1.11 7.15
N ASP A 140 -14.79 -0.60 7.70
CA ASP A 140 -14.22 0.67 7.29
C ASP A 140 -13.72 0.63 5.83
N VAL A 141 -12.92 -0.38 5.47
CA VAL A 141 -12.44 -0.54 4.08
C VAL A 141 -13.61 -0.62 3.09
N ALA A 142 -14.65 -1.38 3.41
CA ALA A 142 -15.83 -1.49 2.55
C ALA A 142 -16.60 -0.17 2.38
N SER A 143 -16.38 0.80 3.26
CA SER A 143 -17.02 2.12 3.18
C SER A 143 -16.41 3.03 2.12
N PHE A 144 -15.13 2.85 1.76
CA PHE A 144 -14.42 3.75 0.83
C PHE A 144 -13.72 3.02 -0.34
N ALA A 145 -13.49 1.72 -0.24
CA ALA A 145 -12.81 0.92 -1.24
C ALA A 145 -13.68 -0.23 -1.77
N ASP A 146 -13.53 -0.57 -3.03
CA ASP A 146 -14.10 -1.76 -3.63
C ASP A 146 -13.15 -2.94 -3.44
N THR A 147 -13.45 -3.78 -2.47
CA THR A 147 -12.64 -4.94 -2.11
C THR A 147 -12.67 -6.05 -3.17
N SER A 148 -13.66 -6.05 -4.07
CA SER A 148 -13.77 -7.03 -5.16
C SER A 148 -12.86 -6.68 -6.34
N ARG A 149 -12.64 -5.38 -6.58
CA ARG A 149 -11.75 -4.86 -7.63
C ARG A 149 -10.34 -4.58 -7.14
N SER A 150 -10.16 -4.46 -5.83
CA SER A 150 -8.83 -4.27 -5.23
C SER A 150 -8.06 -5.59 -5.25
N PRO A 151 -6.81 -5.60 -5.74
CA PRO A 151 -6.05 -6.83 -5.86
C PRO A 151 -5.63 -7.37 -4.50
N ARG A 152 -5.31 -8.67 -4.48
CA ARG A 152 -4.69 -9.26 -3.29
C ARG A 152 -3.34 -8.61 -3.04
N ARG A 153 -2.99 -8.47 -1.74
CA ARG A 153 -1.68 -7.95 -1.33
C ARG A 153 -0.53 -8.76 -1.93
N VAL A 154 0.55 -8.07 -2.21
CA VAL A 154 1.83 -8.66 -2.60
C VAL A 154 2.83 -8.42 -1.48
N LEU A 155 3.63 -9.43 -1.12
CA LEU A 155 4.71 -9.31 -0.16
C LEU A 155 6.01 -9.02 -0.90
N CYS A 156 6.71 -7.98 -0.45
CA CYS A 156 7.93 -7.48 -1.06
C CYS A 156 9.04 -7.38 -0.02
N GLN A 157 10.28 -7.53 -0.48
CA GLN A 157 11.42 -6.92 0.19
C GLN A 157 11.65 -5.52 -0.35
N GLU A 158 12.08 -4.60 0.49
CA GLU A 158 12.34 -3.21 0.09
C GLU A 158 13.83 -2.92 0.05
N TRP A 159 14.26 -2.21 -0.99
CA TRP A 159 15.60 -1.61 -1.09
C TRP A 159 15.46 -0.11 -1.28
N THR A 160 16.29 0.65 -0.60
CA THR A 160 16.38 2.10 -0.78
C THR A 160 17.71 2.47 -1.41
N PHE A 161 17.67 3.04 -2.60
CA PHE A 161 18.83 3.55 -3.31
C PHE A 161 18.86 5.08 -3.22
N ARG A 162 20.05 5.67 -3.07
CA ARG A 162 20.27 7.12 -3.05
C ARG A 162 21.26 7.49 -4.16
#